data_0e1e9711bdfd049cf741f3bb35d38039
#
_entry.id   0e1e9711bdfd049cf741f3bb35d38039
#
_cell.length_a   1.000
_cell.length_b   1.000
_cell.length_c   1.000
_cell.angle_alpha   90.00
_cell.angle_beta   90.00
_cell.angle_gamma   90.00
#
_symmetry.space_group_name_H-M   'P 1'
#
loop_
_entity.id
_entity.type
_entity.pdbx_description
1 polymer ?
#
loop_
_entity_poly.entity_id
_entity_poly.type
_entity_poly.pdbx_seq_one_letter_code
_entity_poly.pdbx_strand_id
1 'polypeptide(L)'
;IIGRAHNLTETLNDVTAHAEMQAITAAANVLGGKYLNECTLYVTVEPCVMCAGAIAWAQTGRLVFGAEDEKRGYQRYAAQALHPKTIVVKGVLAEECAALMKAFFAAKR
;
A
#
# COMPACT_ATOMS: atom_id res chain seq x y z
N ILE A 1 4.88 -4.86 14.63
CA ILE A 1 4.37 -3.73 13.82
C ILE A 1 5.25 -2.53 14.09
N ILE A 2 5.96 -2.03 13.08
CA ILE A 2 6.85 -0.89 13.19
C ILE A 2 6.29 0.38 12.56
N GLY A 3 5.18 0.30 11.85
CA GLY A 3 4.51 1.46 11.29
C GLY A 3 3.06 1.17 10.98
N ARG A 4 2.21 2.15 11.22
CA ARG A 4 0.79 2.13 10.86
C ARG A 4 0.45 3.45 10.21
N ALA A 5 -0.49 3.42 9.27
CA ALA A 5 -0.89 4.64 8.61
C ALA A 5 -2.28 4.53 8.00
N HIS A 6 -2.83 5.68 7.67
CA HIS A 6 -4.07 5.81 6.92
C HIS A 6 -3.92 6.97 5.94
N ASN A 7 -4.85 7.10 5.02
CA ASN A 7 -4.80 8.13 4.00
C ASN A 7 -4.88 9.53 4.64
N LEU A 8 -3.90 10.37 4.34
CA LEU A 8 -3.80 11.75 4.85
C LEU A 8 -3.83 12.80 3.73
N THR A 9 -4.29 12.44 2.53
CA THR A 9 -4.27 13.36 1.38
C THR A 9 -5.02 14.66 1.64
N GLU A 10 -6.16 14.60 2.31
CA GLU A 10 -6.94 15.80 2.65
C GLU A 10 -6.33 16.56 3.83
N THR A 11 -5.95 15.86 4.89
CA THR A 11 -5.38 16.48 6.10
C THR A 11 -4.11 17.25 5.79
N LEU A 12 -3.22 16.67 4.97
CA LEU A 12 -1.95 17.29 4.61
C LEU A 12 -2.01 18.12 3.33
N ASN A 13 -3.17 18.14 2.66
CA ASN A 13 -3.30 18.76 1.34
C ASN A 13 -2.20 18.27 0.38
N ASP A 14 -2.00 16.96 0.33
CA ASP A 14 -0.90 16.30 -0.38
C ASP A 14 -1.45 15.06 -1.08
N VAL A 15 -1.47 15.08 -2.41
CA VAL A 15 -1.98 13.96 -3.21
C VAL A 15 -1.15 12.68 -3.07
N THR A 16 0.08 12.79 -2.58
CA THR A 16 0.95 11.62 -2.37
C THR A 16 0.82 11.00 -0.97
N ALA A 17 0.03 11.61 -0.08
CA ALA A 17 -0.09 11.17 1.31
C ALA A 17 -1.01 9.94 1.48
N HIS A 18 -0.84 8.94 0.64
CA HIS A 18 -1.49 7.66 0.76
C HIS A 18 -1.00 6.91 2.01
N ALA A 19 -1.82 6.00 2.52
CA ALA A 19 -1.46 5.21 3.70
C ALA A 19 -0.14 4.46 3.51
N GLU A 20 0.08 3.87 2.35
CA GLU A 20 1.30 3.12 2.04
C GLU A 20 2.54 4.01 2.10
N MET A 21 2.45 5.23 1.58
CA MET A 21 3.55 6.18 1.62
C MET A 21 3.91 6.54 3.06
N GLN A 22 2.91 6.79 3.90
CA GLN A 22 3.11 7.10 5.31
C GLN A 22 3.72 5.91 6.07
N ALA A 23 3.25 4.70 5.81
CA ALA A 23 3.75 3.51 6.45
C ALA A 23 5.22 3.23 6.10
N ILE A 24 5.60 3.43 4.85
CA ILE A 24 7.00 3.27 4.39
C ILE A 24 7.89 4.27 5.11
N THR A 25 7.49 5.53 5.19
CA THR A 25 8.26 6.57 5.89
C THR A 25 8.42 6.23 7.37
N ALA A 26 7.34 5.83 8.02
CA ALA A 26 7.36 5.47 9.45
C ALA A 26 8.29 4.28 9.70
N ALA A 27 8.20 3.24 8.89
CA ALA A 27 9.04 2.05 9.02
C ALA A 27 10.52 2.38 8.82
N ALA A 28 10.84 3.18 7.81
CA ALA A 28 12.21 3.61 7.54
C ALA A 28 12.79 4.39 8.72
N ASN A 29 12.00 5.26 9.33
CA ASN A 29 12.43 6.01 10.50
C ASN A 29 12.72 5.11 11.70
N VAL A 30 11.88 4.11 11.95
CA VAL A 30 12.08 3.14 13.04
C VAL A 30 13.35 2.33 12.83
N LEU A 31 13.57 1.86 11.61
CA LEU A 31 14.73 1.01 11.27
C LEU A 31 16.03 1.81 11.07
N GLY A 32 15.91 3.11 10.90
CA GLY A 32 17.07 3.97 10.64
C GLY A 32 17.68 3.77 9.26
N GLY A 33 16.90 3.28 8.28
CA GLY A 33 17.36 3.06 6.93
C GLY A 33 16.22 2.98 5.93
N LYS A 34 16.51 3.25 4.67
CA LYS A 34 15.50 3.37 3.61
C LYS A 34 15.02 2.05 3.00
N TYR A 35 15.75 0.96 3.23
CA TYR A 35 15.40 -0.34 2.66
C TYR A 35 14.64 -1.21 3.65
N LEU A 36 13.53 -1.78 3.16
CA LEU A 36 12.59 -2.54 3.97
C LEU A 36 12.54 -4.01 3.54
N ASN A 37 13.69 -4.57 3.17
CA ASN A 37 13.78 -5.94 2.62
C ASN A 37 13.36 -7.04 3.60
N GLU A 38 13.37 -6.77 4.89
CA GLU A 38 12.92 -7.73 5.91
C GLU A 38 11.52 -7.41 6.42
N CYS A 39 10.84 -6.46 5.79
CA CYS A 39 9.51 -6.00 6.23
C CYS A 39 8.41 -6.56 5.35
N THR A 40 7.22 -6.67 5.95
CA THR A 40 5.98 -6.96 5.25
C THR A 40 5.05 -5.76 5.35
N LEU A 41 4.53 -5.33 4.21
CA LEU A 41 3.51 -4.28 4.14
C LEU A 41 2.14 -4.92 3.93
N TYR A 42 1.22 -4.66 4.86
CA TYR A 42 -0.16 -5.12 4.77
C TYR A 42 -1.05 -3.95 4.38
N VAL A 43 -1.82 -4.10 3.32
CA VAL A 43 -2.80 -3.09 2.88
C VAL A 43 -4.14 -3.73 2.58
N THR A 44 -5.22 -3.00 2.83
CA THR A 44 -6.58 -3.51 2.59
C THR A 44 -6.91 -3.60 1.11
N VAL A 45 -6.43 -2.65 0.32
CA VAL A 45 -6.68 -2.58 -1.12
C VAL A 45 -5.36 -2.52 -1.87
N GLU A 46 -5.32 -3.15 -3.02
CA GLU A 46 -4.17 -3.14 -3.92
C GLU A 46 -3.57 -1.74 -4.07
N PRO A 47 -2.24 -1.56 -3.91
CA PRO A 47 -1.60 -0.26 -4.08
C PRO A 47 -1.76 0.29 -5.50
N CYS A 48 -1.85 1.61 -5.61
CA CYS A 48 -1.80 2.28 -6.91
C CYS A 48 -0.36 2.27 -7.47
N VAL A 49 -0.19 2.75 -8.70
CA VAL A 49 1.12 2.77 -9.37
C VAL A 49 2.15 3.59 -8.59
N MET A 50 1.75 4.72 -8.03
CA MET A 50 2.64 5.57 -7.23
C MET A 50 3.17 4.81 -6.01
N CYS A 51 2.28 4.18 -5.26
CA CYS A 51 2.66 3.43 -4.05
C CYS A 51 3.45 2.17 -4.41
N ALA A 52 3.10 1.49 -5.50
CA ALA A 52 3.87 0.35 -5.99
C ALA A 52 5.31 0.74 -6.33
N GLY A 53 5.50 1.90 -6.95
CA GLY A 53 6.83 2.46 -7.19
C GLY A 53 7.61 2.71 -5.91
N ALA A 54 6.97 3.29 -4.91
CA ALA A 54 7.58 3.52 -3.59
C ALA A 54 7.95 2.21 -2.89
N ILE A 55 7.06 1.22 -2.95
CA ILE A 55 7.30 -0.13 -2.41
C ILE A 55 8.52 -0.76 -3.08
N ALA A 56 8.65 -0.60 -4.39
CA ALA A 56 9.80 -1.09 -5.15
C ALA A 56 11.10 -0.38 -4.77
N TRP A 57 11.09 0.94 -4.67
CA TRP A 57 12.25 1.71 -4.27
C TRP A 57 12.71 1.38 -2.85
N ALA A 58 11.76 1.10 -1.95
CA ALA A 58 12.08 0.65 -0.60
C ALA A 58 12.56 -0.80 -0.53
N GLN A 59 12.48 -1.54 -1.64
CA GLN A 59 12.83 -2.97 -1.71
C GLN A 59 12.09 -3.80 -0.66
N THR A 60 10.81 -3.50 -0.44
CA THR A 60 9.98 -4.17 0.56
C THR A 60 9.98 -5.68 0.31
N GLY A 61 10.22 -6.45 1.35
CA GLY A 61 10.38 -7.91 1.22
C GLY A 61 9.10 -8.63 0.85
N ARG A 62 7.98 -8.20 1.41
CA ARG A 62 6.67 -8.82 1.15
C ARG A 62 5.58 -7.76 1.13
N LEU A 63 4.67 -7.90 0.16
CA LEU A 63 3.44 -7.09 0.06
C LEU A 63 2.24 -8.03 0.19
N VAL A 64 1.35 -7.74 1.13
CA VAL A 64 0.11 -8.49 1.32
C VAL A 64 -1.05 -7.52 1.18
N PHE A 65 -1.96 -7.80 0.25
CA PHE A 65 -3.16 -6.98 0.12
C PHE A 65 -4.42 -7.84 0.00
N GLY A 66 -5.56 -7.24 0.38
CA GLY A 66 -6.85 -7.90 0.38
C GLY A 66 -7.54 -7.81 -0.98
N ALA A 67 -8.22 -6.70 -1.21
CA ALA A 67 -9.01 -6.51 -2.42
C ALA A 67 -8.17 -5.96 -3.57
N GLU A 68 -8.44 -6.42 -4.79
CA GLU A 68 -7.87 -5.83 -5.99
C GLU A 68 -8.62 -4.53 -6.34
N ASP A 69 -7.90 -3.56 -6.87
CA ASP A 69 -8.48 -2.32 -7.38
C ASP A 69 -8.45 -2.36 -8.91
N GLU A 70 -9.58 -2.67 -9.50
CA GLU A 70 -9.68 -2.84 -10.95
C GLU A 70 -9.47 -1.53 -11.72
N LYS A 71 -9.64 -0.38 -11.07
CA LYS A 71 -9.52 0.93 -11.72
C LYS A 71 -8.13 1.52 -11.57
N ARG A 72 -7.53 1.45 -10.40
CA ARG A 72 -6.30 2.17 -10.05
C ARG A 72 -5.18 1.27 -9.56
N GLY A 73 -5.41 -0.03 -9.42
CA GLY A 73 -4.39 -0.95 -8.96
C GLY A 73 -3.18 -1.01 -9.89
N TYR A 74 -2.00 -1.21 -9.31
CA TYR A 74 -0.75 -1.24 -10.07
C TYR A 74 -0.72 -2.36 -11.10
N GLN A 75 -1.39 -3.50 -10.82
CA GLN A 75 -1.39 -4.64 -11.73
C GLN A 75 -1.98 -4.30 -13.10
N ARG A 76 -2.93 -3.38 -13.15
CA ARG A 76 -3.56 -2.95 -14.39
C ARG A 76 -2.61 -2.13 -15.28
N TYR A 77 -1.82 -1.25 -14.69
CA TYR A 77 -1.03 -0.27 -15.43
C TYR A 77 0.46 -0.55 -15.45
N ALA A 78 0.95 -1.24 -14.44
CA ALA A 78 2.37 -1.47 -14.26
C ALA A 78 2.60 -2.79 -13.49
N ALA A 79 2.20 -3.90 -14.09
CA ALA A 79 2.22 -5.22 -13.44
C ALA A 79 3.61 -5.61 -12.90
N GLN A 80 4.68 -5.04 -13.47
CA GLN A 80 6.04 -5.33 -13.07
C GLN A 80 6.69 -4.18 -12.27
N ALA A 81 5.87 -3.30 -11.66
CA ALA A 81 6.38 -2.14 -10.93
C ALA A 81 7.12 -2.51 -9.65
N LEU A 82 6.79 -3.63 -9.03
CA LEU A 82 7.41 -4.05 -7.77
C LEU A 82 8.81 -4.59 -7.99
N HIS A 83 9.62 -4.53 -6.93
CA HIS A 83 10.96 -5.10 -6.95
C HIS A 83 10.89 -6.61 -7.23
N PRO A 84 11.78 -7.17 -8.07
CA PRO A 84 11.72 -8.59 -8.45
C PRO A 84 11.77 -9.58 -7.29
N LYS A 85 12.37 -9.18 -6.17
CA LYS A 85 12.46 -10.02 -4.97
C LYS A 85 11.29 -9.88 -4.02
N THR A 86 10.36 -8.95 -4.26
CA THR A 86 9.20 -8.77 -3.39
C THR A 86 8.24 -9.95 -3.56
N ILE A 87 7.90 -10.59 -2.45
CA ILE A 87 6.89 -11.64 -2.44
C ILE A 87 5.52 -10.97 -2.33
N VAL A 88 4.62 -11.28 -3.24
CA VAL A 88 3.28 -10.71 -3.26
C VAL A 88 2.27 -11.77 -2.86
N VAL A 89 1.46 -11.47 -1.83
CA VAL A 89 0.33 -12.30 -1.40
C VAL A 89 -0.92 -11.45 -1.52
N LYS A 90 -1.89 -11.89 -2.29
CA LYS A 90 -3.12 -11.13 -2.55
C LYS A 90 -4.37 -11.96 -2.23
N GLY A 91 -5.50 -11.28 -2.10
CA GLY A 91 -6.78 -11.91 -1.84
C GLY A 91 -7.03 -12.23 -0.37
N VAL A 92 -6.17 -11.78 0.54
CA VAL A 92 -6.36 -12.02 1.97
C VAL A 92 -7.55 -11.18 2.45
N LEU A 93 -8.62 -11.85 2.91
CA LEU A 93 -9.88 -11.20 3.32
C LEU A 93 -10.42 -10.25 2.24
N ALA A 94 -10.33 -10.66 0.97
CA ALA A 94 -10.64 -9.79 -0.17
C ALA A 94 -12.08 -9.25 -0.12
N GLU A 95 -13.05 -10.08 0.22
CA GLU A 95 -14.45 -9.67 0.28
C GLU A 95 -14.69 -8.65 1.39
N GLU A 96 -14.14 -8.89 2.57
CA GLU A 96 -14.26 -7.99 3.71
C GLU A 96 -13.57 -6.65 3.43
N CYS A 97 -12.40 -6.68 2.82
CA CYS A 97 -11.68 -5.45 2.44
C CYS A 97 -12.45 -4.66 1.39
N ALA A 98 -13.00 -5.31 0.39
CA ALA A 98 -13.80 -4.66 -0.64
C ALA A 98 -15.07 -4.05 -0.05
N ALA A 99 -15.75 -4.77 0.85
CA ALA A 99 -16.96 -4.28 1.51
C ALA A 99 -16.65 -3.06 2.37
N LEU A 100 -15.54 -3.06 3.11
CA LEU A 100 -15.10 -1.93 3.92
C LEU A 100 -14.87 -0.69 3.07
N MET A 101 -14.22 -0.83 1.92
CA MET A 101 -13.96 0.29 1.02
C MET A 101 -15.24 0.84 0.40
N LYS A 102 -16.16 -0.03 0.02
CA LYS A 102 -17.47 0.41 -0.49
C LYS A 102 -18.25 1.20 0.56
N ALA A 103 -18.27 0.72 1.79
CA ALA A 103 -18.93 1.41 2.91
C ALA A 103 -18.30 2.77 3.18
N PHE A 104 -16.98 2.86 3.15
CA PHE A 104 -16.24 4.10 3.34
C PHE A 104 -16.60 5.15 2.27
N PHE A 105 -16.56 4.77 1.00
CA PHE A 105 -16.89 5.69 -0.09
C PHE A 105 -18.38 6.06 -0.11
N ALA A 106 -19.27 5.15 0.25
CA ALA A 106 -20.69 5.45 0.37
C ALA A 106 -20.96 6.49 1.47
N ALA A 107 -20.26 6.40 2.59
CA ALA A 107 -20.42 7.36 3.69
C ALA A 107 -19.95 8.77 3.35
N LYS A 108 -19.07 8.92 2.36
CA LYS A 108 -18.57 10.23 1.90
C LYS A 108 -19.46 10.92 0.88
N ARG A 109 -20.45 10.24 0.38
CA ARG A 109 -21.44 10.83 -0.53
C ARG A 109 -22.55 11.49 0.26
#